data_eddffc3cb676e3ebe513bb693d69c1d0
#
_entry.id   eddffc3cb676e3ebe513bb693d69c1d0
#
_cell.length_a   1.000
_cell.length_b   1.000
_cell.length_c   1.000
_cell.angle_alpha   90.00
_cell.angle_beta   90.00
_cell.angle_gamma   90.00
#
_symmetry.space_group_name_H-M   'P 1'
#
loop_
_entity.id
_entity.type
_entity.pdbx_description
1 polymer ?
#
loop_
_entity_poly.entity_id
_entity_poly.type
_entity_poly.pdbx_seq_one_letter_code
_entity_poly.pdbx_strand_id
1 'polypeptide(L)'
;MYANILRLVNEYIIEEQIDELPMRPQTLADLIQRSGFALATYSQAAELIRIFELSAYTSSFPAFTFISDDIRVVLYSDELSTSDKLFSLAHELGHIVLQHSAEGVRGMTVQKQNAQEQEADIFAYQVLAPVCVLKKLKILTPEEISKETLLDETRARIVCENLKTFSDDYCKDVIIGQYLRARSGGRE
;
A
#
# COMPACT_ATOMS: atom_id res chain seq x y z
N MET A 1 -13.56 -8.45 -11.24
CA MET A 1 -12.83 -7.30 -10.66
C MET A 1 -11.76 -7.76 -9.70
N TYR A 2 -12.07 -8.31 -8.54
CA TYR A 2 -11.11 -8.76 -7.51
C TYR A 2 -9.95 -9.63 -8.04
N ALA A 3 -10.24 -10.65 -8.83
CA ALA A 3 -9.24 -11.56 -9.40
C ALA A 3 -8.19 -10.85 -10.30
N ASN A 4 -8.61 -9.85 -11.07
CA ASN A 4 -7.70 -9.09 -11.93
C ASN A 4 -6.76 -8.22 -11.11
N ILE A 5 -7.25 -7.57 -10.05
CA ILE A 5 -6.42 -6.77 -9.16
C ILE A 5 -5.37 -7.64 -8.46
N LEU A 6 -5.77 -8.80 -7.92
CA LEU A 6 -4.82 -9.72 -7.30
C LEU A 6 -3.72 -10.19 -8.27
N ARG A 7 -4.07 -10.42 -9.53
CA ARG A 7 -3.07 -10.77 -10.55
C ARG A 7 -2.08 -9.64 -10.76
N LEU A 8 -2.55 -8.41 -10.94
CA LEU A 8 -1.71 -7.22 -11.14
C LEU A 8 -0.80 -6.97 -9.92
N VAL A 9 -1.35 -7.07 -8.71
CA VAL A 9 -0.56 -6.89 -7.48
C VAL A 9 0.50 -7.97 -7.34
N ASN A 10 0.18 -9.22 -7.66
CA ASN A 10 1.15 -10.31 -7.61
C ASN A 10 2.26 -10.13 -8.67
N GLU A 11 1.92 -9.65 -9.86
CA GLU A 11 2.91 -9.29 -10.89
C GLU A 11 3.82 -8.17 -10.39
N TYR A 12 3.26 -7.12 -9.79
CA TYR A 12 4.01 -6.02 -9.20
C TYR A 12 4.96 -6.50 -8.08
N ILE A 13 4.49 -7.35 -7.16
CA ILE A 13 5.32 -7.94 -6.09
C ILE A 13 6.52 -8.69 -6.68
N ILE A 14 6.32 -9.42 -7.79
CA ILE A 14 7.38 -10.17 -8.45
C ILE A 14 8.37 -9.23 -9.15
N GLU A 15 7.88 -8.27 -9.91
CA GLU A 15 8.69 -7.32 -10.69
C GLU A 15 9.56 -6.44 -9.79
N GLU A 16 8.98 -5.91 -8.70
CA GLU A 16 9.68 -5.08 -7.73
C GLU A 16 10.50 -5.89 -6.70
N GLN A 17 10.46 -7.22 -6.80
CA GLN A 17 11.16 -8.14 -5.90
C GLN A 17 10.84 -7.91 -4.42
N ILE A 18 9.57 -7.61 -4.13
CA ILE A 18 9.12 -7.37 -2.76
C ILE A 18 9.18 -8.69 -1.98
N ASP A 19 9.96 -8.72 -0.91
CA ASP A 19 10.25 -9.92 -0.12
C ASP A 19 10.30 -9.67 1.40
N GLU A 20 9.97 -8.46 1.82
CA GLU A 20 9.99 -8.05 3.23
C GLU A 20 8.67 -8.36 3.95
N LEU A 21 8.79 -9.00 5.10
CA LEU A 21 7.69 -9.17 6.04
C LEU A 21 8.26 -9.10 7.47
N PRO A 22 7.97 -8.03 8.23
CA PRO A 22 7.12 -6.88 7.88
C PRO A 22 7.76 -5.97 6.84
N MET A 23 6.93 -5.34 5.99
CA MET A 23 7.40 -4.30 5.08
C MET A 23 7.81 -3.04 5.85
N ARG A 24 8.93 -2.43 5.46
CA ARG A 24 9.39 -1.19 6.06
C ARG A 24 8.79 0.04 5.37
N PRO A 25 8.50 1.12 6.12
CA PRO A 25 8.06 2.39 5.51
C PRO A 25 9.04 2.92 4.44
N GLN A 26 10.36 2.68 4.62
CA GLN A 26 11.37 3.10 3.65
C GLN A 26 11.21 2.35 2.31
N THR A 27 10.93 1.07 2.34
CA THR A 27 10.69 0.28 1.11
C THR A 27 9.50 0.82 0.33
N LEU A 28 8.39 1.18 1.00
CA LEU A 28 7.26 1.85 0.35
C LEU A 28 7.64 3.22 -0.22
N ALA A 29 8.44 4.00 0.51
CA ALA A 29 8.94 5.29 0.01
C ALA A 29 9.76 5.10 -1.27
N ASP A 30 10.65 4.12 -1.30
CA ASP A 30 11.49 3.82 -2.46
C ASP A 30 10.65 3.34 -3.67
N LEU A 31 9.59 2.54 -3.43
CA LEU A 31 8.65 2.11 -4.46
C LEU A 31 7.88 3.28 -5.06
N ILE A 32 7.37 4.20 -4.22
CA ILE A 32 6.70 5.42 -4.65
C ILE A 32 7.64 6.29 -5.49
N GLN A 33 8.88 6.48 -5.04
CA GLN A 33 9.87 7.30 -5.76
C GLN A 33 10.25 6.67 -7.11
N ARG A 34 10.43 5.36 -7.17
CA ARG A 34 10.69 4.64 -8.44
C ARG A 34 9.53 4.73 -9.41
N SER A 35 8.31 4.90 -8.91
CA SER A 35 7.12 5.16 -9.74
C SER A 35 7.02 6.60 -10.25
N GLY A 36 8.02 7.45 -9.97
CA GLY A 36 8.11 8.83 -10.45
C GLY A 36 7.37 9.85 -9.59
N PHE A 37 7.09 9.52 -8.33
CA PHE A 37 6.44 10.40 -7.37
C PHE A 37 7.40 10.81 -6.25
N ALA A 38 7.41 12.09 -5.89
CA ALA A 38 8.02 12.54 -4.65
C ALA A 38 7.18 12.07 -3.44
N LEU A 39 7.81 12.03 -2.26
CA LEU A 39 7.12 11.72 -1.01
C LEU A 39 7.48 12.78 0.02
N ALA A 40 6.49 13.37 0.67
CA ALA A 40 6.69 14.37 1.71
C ALA A 40 5.60 14.32 2.77
N THR A 41 5.94 14.71 4.00
CA THR A 41 4.94 14.93 5.04
C THR A 41 4.20 16.24 4.80
N TYR A 42 3.05 16.43 5.47
CA TYR A 42 2.31 17.68 5.39
C TYR A 42 3.12 18.88 5.87
N SER A 43 3.94 18.71 6.91
CA SER A 43 4.83 19.78 7.39
C SER A 43 5.94 20.10 6.40
N GLN A 44 6.54 19.11 5.77
CA GLN A 44 7.57 19.31 4.73
C GLN A 44 7.01 19.99 3.48
N ALA A 45 5.75 19.73 3.15
CA ALA A 45 5.06 20.26 1.98
C ALA A 45 4.19 21.50 2.28
N ALA A 46 4.36 22.16 3.43
CA ALA A 46 3.48 23.24 3.89
C ALA A 46 3.30 24.36 2.85
N GLU A 47 4.36 24.74 2.15
CA GLU A 47 4.30 25.78 1.12
C GLU A 47 3.51 25.32 -0.12
N LEU A 48 3.70 24.07 -0.56
CA LEU A 48 2.92 23.47 -1.64
C LEU A 48 1.43 23.40 -1.27
N ILE A 49 1.12 22.93 -0.04
CA ILE A 49 -0.25 22.85 0.49
C ILE A 49 -0.91 24.25 0.46
N ARG A 50 -0.16 25.29 0.84
CA ARG A 50 -0.65 26.67 0.84
C ARG A 50 -0.90 27.19 -0.58
N ILE A 51 0.05 26.97 -1.51
CA ILE A 51 -0.04 27.47 -2.88
C ILE A 51 -1.22 26.84 -3.63
N PHE A 52 -1.44 25.53 -3.45
CA PHE A 52 -2.49 24.78 -4.13
C PHE A 52 -3.78 24.63 -3.32
N GLU A 53 -3.89 25.36 -2.18
CA GLU A 53 -5.09 25.38 -1.31
C GLU A 53 -5.53 23.98 -0.83
N LEU A 54 -4.58 23.08 -0.52
CA LEU A 54 -4.85 21.68 -0.20
C LEU A 54 -5.23 21.42 1.27
N SER A 55 -5.49 22.47 2.07
CA SER A 55 -5.76 22.33 3.53
C SER A 55 -6.99 21.46 3.83
N ALA A 56 -8.00 21.46 2.99
CA ALA A 56 -9.17 20.60 3.17
C ALA A 56 -8.81 19.10 3.05
N TYR A 57 -7.84 18.77 2.19
CA TYR A 57 -7.36 17.38 2.02
C TYR A 57 -6.53 16.93 3.21
N THR A 58 -5.62 17.77 3.69
CA THR A 58 -4.79 17.42 4.87
C THR A 58 -5.64 17.23 6.13
N SER A 59 -6.80 17.85 6.21
CA SER A 59 -7.74 17.68 7.32
C SER A 59 -8.63 16.43 7.18
N SER A 60 -8.77 15.91 5.96
CA SER A 60 -9.73 14.84 5.67
C SER A 60 -9.08 13.48 5.43
N PHE A 61 -7.82 13.46 5.00
CA PHE A 61 -7.13 12.25 4.59
C PHE A 61 -5.81 12.06 5.35
N PRO A 62 -5.44 10.82 5.72
CA PRO A 62 -4.14 10.51 6.33
C PRO A 62 -2.99 10.63 5.32
N ALA A 63 -3.27 10.36 4.04
CA ALA A 63 -2.39 10.58 2.90
C ALA A 63 -3.22 10.82 1.64
N PHE A 64 -2.63 11.43 0.65
CA PHE A 64 -3.22 11.57 -0.70
C PHE A 64 -2.15 11.85 -1.75
N THR A 65 -2.42 11.47 -2.98
CA THR A 65 -1.57 11.74 -4.14
C THR A 65 -2.00 13.06 -4.78
N PHE A 66 -1.03 13.97 -4.96
CA PHE A 66 -1.21 15.23 -5.68
C PHE A 66 -0.45 15.22 -7.01
N ILE A 67 -1.15 15.57 -8.10
CA ILE A 67 -0.59 15.65 -9.44
C ILE A 67 -0.96 17.01 -10.06
N SER A 68 0.05 17.70 -10.57
CA SER A 68 -0.10 18.89 -11.45
C SER A 68 0.83 18.72 -12.64
N ASP A 69 0.90 19.74 -13.53
CA ASP A 69 1.69 19.64 -14.77
C ASP A 69 3.16 19.23 -14.50
N ASP A 70 3.77 19.79 -13.44
CA ASP A 70 5.18 19.59 -13.11
C ASP A 70 5.42 18.86 -11.76
N ILE A 71 4.35 18.55 -11.01
CA ILE A 71 4.45 18.01 -9.66
C ILE A 71 3.69 16.69 -9.58
N ARG A 72 4.38 15.65 -9.10
CA ARG A 72 3.81 14.38 -8.70
C ARG A 72 4.32 14.03 -7.32
N VAL A 73 3.44 14.04 -6.32
CA VAL A 73 3.84 13.83 -4.94
C VAL A 73 2.76 13.09 -4.15
N VAL A 74 3.18 12.17 -3.32
CA VAL A 74 2.36 11.58 -2.26
C VAL A 74 2.62 12.38 -0.99
N LEU A 75 1.56 12.95 -0.44
CA LEU A 75 1.56 13.72 0.79
C LEU A 75 0.93 12.91 1.91
N TYR A 76 1.52 12.91 3.11
CA TYR A 76 0.99 12.16 4.24
C TYR A 76 1.16 12.91 5.58
N SER A 77 0.31 12.60 6.55
CA SER A 77 0.34 13.22 7.87
C SER A 77 1.60 12.85 8.64
N ASP A 78 2.18 13.83 9.35
CA ASP A 78 3.33 13.64 10.24
C ASP A 78 3.00 12.77 11.47
N GLU A 79 1.72 12.69 11.83
CA GLU A 79 1.24 12.11 13.09
C GLU A 79 0.79 10.64 12.95
N LEU A 80 1.01 10.01 11.79
CA LEU A 80 0.56 8.64 11.57
C LEU A 80 1.30 7.64 12.45
N SER A 81 0.55 6.71 13.03
CA SER A 81 1.12 5.49 13.61
C SER A 81 1.87 4.69 12.54
N THR A 82 2.73 3.75 12.95
CA THR A 82 3.45 2.89 11.99
C THR A 82 2.46 2.11 11.10
N SER A 83 1.40 1.54 11.68
CA SER A 83 0.36 0.84 10.94
C SER A 83 -0.36 1.73 9.93
N ASP A 84 -0.78 2.94 10.37
CA ASP A 84 -1.48 3.87 9.51
C ASP A 84 -0.58 4.36 8.38
N LYS A 85 0.68 4.65 8.67
CA LYS A 85 1.67 5.07 7.67
C LYS A 85 1.89 3.99 6.62
N LEU A 86 2.12 2.74 7.04
CA LEU A 86 2.30 1.61 6.13
C LEU A 86 1.08 1.45 5.23
N PHE A 87 -0.12 1.41 5.82
CA PHE A 87 -1.34 1.21 5.06
C PHE A 87 -1.62 2.37 4.10
N SER A 88 -1.52 3.61 4.57
CA SER A 88 -1.79 4.78 3.74
C SER A 88 -0.81 4.91 2.56
N LEU A 89 0.49 4.68 2.79
CA LEU A 89 1.48 4.72 1.70
C LEU A 89 1.28 3.57 0.71
N ALA A 90 0.95 2.37 1.16
CA ALA A 90 0.65 1.24 0.28
C ALA A 90 -0.64 1.46 -0.51
N HIS A 91 -1.64 2.11 0.08
CA HIS A 91 -2.88 2.50 -0.58
C HIS A 91 -2.65 3.53 -1.69
N GLU A 92 -1.88 4.60 -1.41
CA GLU A 92 -1.52 5.60 -2.44
C GLU A 92 -0.67 4.98 -3.55
N LEU A 93 0.26 4.08 -3.20
CA LEU A 93 1.02 3.31 -4.19
C LEU A 93 0.07 2.45 -5.05
N GLY A 94 -0.99 1.89 -4.47
CA GLY A 94 -2.04 1.17 -5.18
C GLY A 94 -2.71 2.04 -6.25
N HIS A 95 -3.08 3.28 -5.93
CA HIS A 95 -3.63 4.22 -6.91
C HIS A 95 -2.65 4.50 -8.05
N ILE A 96 -1.36 4.64 -7.75
CA ILE A 96 -0.31 4.90 -8.73
C ILE A 96 -0.13 3.70 -9.68
N VAL A 97 0.04 2.50 -9.13
CA VAL A 97 0.34 1.28 -9.88
C VAL A 97 -0.86 0.84 -10.73
N LEU A 98 -2.07 0.95 -10.19
CA LEU A 98 -3.30 0.60 -10.88
C LEU A 98 -3.76 1.71 -11.85
N GLN A 99 -2.99 2.81 -11.95
CA GLN A 99 -3.26 3.93 -12.83
C GLN A 99 -4.68 4.51 -12.63
N HIS A 100 -5.12 4.55 -11.38
CA HIS A 100 -6.38 5.19 -11.06
C HIS A 100 -6.32 6.64 -11.47
N SER A 101 -7.31 7.08 -12.26
CA SER A 101 -7.32 8.42 -12.78
C SER A 101 -7.36 9.44 -11.63
N ALA A 102 -6.33 10.26 -11.58
CA ALA A 102 -6.29 11.42 -10.72
C ALA A 102 -7.23 12.53 -11.29
N GLU A 103 -8.46 12.19 -11.66
CA GLU A 103 -9.45 13.14 -12.19
C GLU A 103 -9.86 14.20 -11.15
N GLY A 104 -9.14 14.32 -10.05
CA GLY A 104 -9.43 15.23 -8.96
C GLY A 104 -8.61 16.50 -8.89
N VAL A 105 -7.53 16.67 -9.65
CA VAL A 105 -6.60 17.78 -9.36
C VAL A 105 -6.72 18.98 -10.29
N ARG A 106 -7.31 18.87 -11.46
CA ARG A 106 -7.70 20.02 -12.27
C ARG A 106 -9.10 20.57 -12.01
N GLY A 107 -9.87 19.89 -11.20
CA GLY A 107 -11.22 20.28 -10.83
C GLY A 107 -11.66 19.36 -9.71
N MET A 108 -11.26 19.69 -8.52
CA MET A 108 -11.61 19.11 -7.23
C MET A 108 -13.01 18.49 -7.20
N THR A 109 -13.16 17.29 -7.68
CA THR A 109 -14.29 16.46 -7.35
C THR A 109 -13.76 15.22 -6.65
N VAL A 110 -13.69 15.30 -5.32
CA VAL A 110 -13.47 14.21 -4.41
C VAL A 110 -14.69 13.29 -4.42
N GLN A 111 -15.01 12.74 -5.56
CA GLN A 111 -15.72 11.49 -5.64
C GLN A 111 -14.69 10.45 -6.07
N LYS A 112 -13.88 10.03 -5.10
CA LYS A 112 -13.17 8.77 -5.20
C LYS A 112 -14.23 7.74 -5.60
N GLN A 113 -14.09 7.14 -6.77
CA GLN A 113 -15.03 6.11 -7.18
C GLN A 113 -14.85 4.95 -6.21
N ASN A 114 -15.88 4.55 -5.48
CA ASN A 114 -15.82 3.46 -4.48
C ASN A 114 -15.08 2.21 -4.99
N ALA A 115 -15.09 1.97 -6.29
CA ALA A 115 -14.37 0.87 -6.91
C ALA A 115 -12.84 1.06 -6.86
N GLN A 116 -12.31 2.23 -7.18
CA GLN A 116 -10.87 2.52 -7.17
C GLN A 116 -10.30 2.49 -5.75
N GLU A 117 -11.07 2.97 -4.77
CA GLU A 117 -10.68 2.86 -3.35
C GLU A 117 -10.57 1.41 -2.90
N GLN A 118 -11.58 0.58 -3.26
CA GLN A 118 -11.54 -0.85 -2.95
C GLN A 118 -10.36 -1.56 -3.63
N GLU A 119 -10.02 -1.18 -4.87
CA GLU A 119 -8.88 -1.73 -5.59
C GLU A 119 -7.56 -1.33 -4.93
N ALA A 120 -7.42 -0.07 -4.49
CA ALA A 120 -6.26 0.41 -3.74
C ALA A 120 -6.14 -0.27 -2.37
N ASP A 121 -7.26 -0.52 -1.67
CA ASP A 121 -7.27 -1.29 -0.43
C ASP A 121 -6.80 -2.74 -0.65
N ILE A 122 -7.29 -3.41 -1.69
CA ILE A 122 -6.86 -4.77 -2.05
C ILE A 122 -5.36 -4.78 -2.34
N PHE A 123 -4.87 -3.79 -3.09
CA PHE A 123 -3.44 -3.62 -3.36
C PHE A 123 -2.65 -3.49 -2.06
N ALA A 124 -3.05 -2.57 -1.18
CA ALA A 124 -2.36 -2.31 0.07
C ALA A 124 -2.30 -3.56 0.96
N TYR A 125 -3.43 -4.25 1.15
CA TYR A 125 -3.46 -5.49 1.92
C TYR A 125 -2.56 -6.58 1.32
N GLN A 126 -2.59 -6.76 0.01
CA GLN A 126 -1.81 -7.82 -0.64
C GLN A 126 -0.31 -7.53 -0.64
N VAL A 127 0.11 -6.27 -0.76
CA VAL A 127 1.52 -5.87 -0.69
C VAL A 127 2.06 -5.98 0.74
N LEU A 128 1.29 -5.54 1.74
CA LEU A 128 1.70 -5.55 3.16
C LEU A 128 1.59 -6.93 3.81
N ALA A 129 0.64 -7.75 3.36
CA ALA A 129 0.31 -9.02 3.96
C ALA A 129 -0.05 -10.07 2.87
N PRO A 130 0.91 -10.50 2.04
CA PRO A 130 0.64 -11.40 0.92
C PRO A 130 0.03 -12.72 1.39
N VAL A 131 -1.23 -12.97 1.05
CA VAL A 131 -2.01 -14.11 1.55
C VAL A 131 -1.31 -15.44 1.32
N CYS A 132 -0.69 -15.65 0.16
CA CYS A 132 0.04 -16.89 -0.15
C CYS A 132 1.24 -17.11 0.78
N VAL A 133 1.95 -16.03 1.16
CA VAL A 133 3.08 -16.09 2.09
C VAL A 133 2.61 -16.38 3.50
N LEU A 134 1.56 -15.69 3.96
CA LEU A 134 0.98 -15.93 5.29
C LEU A 134 0.50 -17.38 5.44
N LYS A 135 -0.23 -17.91 4.45
CA LYS A 135 -0.65 -19.32 4.42
C LYS A 135 0.54 -20.28 4.51
N LYS A 136 1.59 -20.03 3.70
CA LYS A 136 2.81 -20.86 3.69
C LYS A 136 3.55 -20.85 5.02
N LEU A 137 3.60 -19.68 5.67
CA LEU A 137 4.25 -19.49 6.98
C LEU A 137 3.35 -19.92 8.16
N LYS A 138 2.10 -20.29 7.90
CA LYS A 138 1.07 -20.61 8.90
C LYS A 138 0.78 -19.45 9.87
N ILE A 139 0.83 -18.22 9.38
CA ILE A 139 0.45 -17.00 10.09
C ILE A 139 -1.04 -16.78 9.80
N LEU A 140 -1.90 -17.27 10.68
CA LEU A 140 -3.33 -17.44 10.37
C LEU A 140 -4.26 -16.72 11.34
N THR A 141 -3.75 -16.21 12.47
CA THR A 141 -4.56 -15.47 13.44
C THR A 141 -4.32 -13.95 13.32
N PRO A 142 -5.29 -13.11 13.71
CA PRO A 142 -5.10 -11.65 13.69
C PRO A 142 -3.88 -11.20 14.50
N GLU A 143 -3.61 -11.82 15.63
CA GLU A 143 -2.48 -11.52 16.51
C GLU A 143 -1.14 -11.81 15.82
N GLU A 144 -1.02 -13.00 15.18
CA GLU A 144 0.16 -13.37 14.39
C GLU A 144 0.36 -12.45 13.20
N ILE A 145 -0.73 -12.14 12.47
CA ILE A 145 -0.70 -11.23 11.32
C ILE A 145 -0.23 -9.85 11.76
N SER A 146 -0.83 -9.27 12.81
CA SER A 146 -0.44 -7.97 13.34
C SER A 146 1.04 -7.91 13.69
N LYS A 147 1.54 -8.94 14.37
CA LYS A 147 2.96 -9.04 14.76
C LYS A 147 3.91 -9.11 13.56
N GLU A 148 3.55 -9.89 12.55
CA GLU A 148 4.43 -10.17 11.40
C GLU A 148 4.32 -9.10 10.30
N THR A 149 3.26 -8.29 10.28
CA THR A 149 3.03 -7.27 9.25
C THR A 149 3.08 -5.84 9.76
N LEU A 150 3.08 -5.63 11.08
CA LEU A 150 2.93 -4.33 11.76
C LEU A 150 1.59 -3.64 11.48
N LEU A 151 0.62 -4.32 10.90
CA LEU A 151 -0.75 -3.83 10.79
C LEU A 151 -1.42 -3.83 12.16
N ASP A 152 -2.28 -2.86 12.43
CA ASP A 152 -3.10 -2.86 13.64
C ASP A 152 -4.08 -4.05 13.65
N GLU A 153 -4.71 -4.28 14.80
CA GLU A 153 -5.61 -5.42 15.01
C GLU A 153 -6.81 -5.39 14.04
N THR A 154 -7.33 -4.21 13.73
CA THR A 154 -8.49 -4.05 12.83
C THR A 154 -8.12 -4.50 11.42
N ARG A 155 -6.99 -4.03 10.89
CA ARG A 155 -6.49 -4.44 9.57
C ARG A 155 -6.07 -5.90 9.54
N ALA A 156 -5.44 -6.40 10.61
CA ALA A 156 -5.09 -7.81 10.73
C ALA A 156 -6.31 -8.73 10.70
N ARG A 157 -7.44 -8.33 11.28
CA ARG A 157 -8.72 -9.06 11.16
C ARG A 157 -9.23 -9.11 9.72
N ILE A 158 -9.14 -8.01 8.98
CA ILE A 158 -9.51 -7.98 7.55
C ILE A 158 -8.63 -8.94 6.75
N VAL A 159 -7.31 -8.94 6.98
CA VAL A 159 -6.39 -9.89 6.34
C VAL A 159 -6.76 -11.33 6.71
N CYS A 160 -7.10 -11.60 7.97
CA CYS A 160 -7.51 -12.93 8.42
C CYS A 160 -8.80 -13.42 7.72
N GLU A 161 -9.77 -12.52 7.48
CA GLU A 161 -10.96 -12.86 6.68
C GLU A 161 -10.59 -13.11 5.20
N ASN A 162 -9.68 -12.32 4.64
CA ASN A 162 -9.18 -12.54 3.28
C ASN A 162 -8.51 -13.91 3.13
N LEU A 163 -7.77 -14.38 4.16
CA LEU A 163 -7.17 -15.73 4.16
C LEU A 163 -8.19 -16.86 3.98
N LYS A 164 -9.42 -16.69 4.48
CA LYS A 164 -10.50 -17.68 4.39
C LYS A 164 -11.14 -17.74 3.01
N THR A 165 -11.19 -16.62 2.33
CA THR A 165 -11.91 -16.45 1.05
C THR A 165 -10.98 -16.52 -0.17
N PHE A 166 -9.67 -16.40 0.05
CA PHE A 166 -8.68 -16.34 -1.02
C PHE A 166 -8.45 -17.73 -1.63
N SER A 167 -8.70 -17.86 -2.95
CA SER A 167 -8.39 -19.08 -3.68
C SER A 167 -6.87 -19.27 -3.82
N ASP A 168 -6.40 -20.49 -3.62
CA ASP A 168 -4.97 -20.84 -3.80
C ASP A 168 -4.52 -20.71 -5.27
N ASP A 169 -5.46 -20.62 -6.21
CA ASP A 169 -5.16 -20.37 -7.64
C ASP A 169 -4.40 -19.06 -7.89
N TYR A 170 -4.51 -18.09 -6.97
CA TYR A 170 -3.77 -16.82 -7.02
C TYR A 170 -2.42 -16.87 -6.32
N CYS A 171 -2.10 -17.98 -5.64
CA CYS A 171 -0.81 -18.17 -5.00
C CYS A 171 0.25 -18.46 -6.06
N LYS A 172 1.30 -17.63 -6.10
CA LYS A 172 2.45 -17.87 -6.98
C LYS A 172 3.64 -18.35 -6.16
N ASP A 173 4.17 -19.52 -6.53
CA ASP A 173 5.35 -20.11 -5.87
C ASP A 173 6.57 -19.18 -5.91
N VAL A 174 6.65 -18.30 -6.94
CA VAL A 174 7.71 -17.29 -7.06
C VAL A 174 7.66 -16.32 -5.88
N ILE A 175 6.49 -15.79 -5.53
CA ILE A 175 6.31 -14.87 -4.39
C ILE A 175 6.73 -15.58 -3.11
N ILE A 176 6.21 -16.77 -2.87
CA ILE A 176 6.56 -17.57 -1.68
C ILE A 176 8.07 -17.77 -1.62
N GLY A 177 8.70 -18.10 -2.74
CA GLY A 177 10.14 -18.30 -2.85
C GLY A 177 10.95 -17.04 -2.53
N GLN A 178 10.50 -15.84 -2.96
CA GLN A 178 11.15 -14.56 -2.63
C GLN A 178 11.19 -14.36 -1.11
N TYR A 179 10.05 -14.40 -0.44
CA TYR A 179 9.95 -14.19 1.01
C TYR A 179 10.69 -15.26 1.85
N LEU A 180 10.69 -16.52 1.41
CA LEU A 180 11.42 -17.57 2.12
C LEU A 180 12.94 -17.39 1.99
N ARG A 181 13.46 -16.97 0.84
CA ARG A 181 14.90 -16.68 0.67
C ARG A 181 15.33 -15.49 1.53
N ALA A 182 14.58 -14.40 1.55
CA ALA A 182 14.87 -13.24 2.39
C ALA A 182 14.93 -13.60 3.88
N ARG A 183 13.99 -14.43 4.36
CA ARG A 183 13.99 -14.92 5.76
C ARG A 183 15.15 -15.87 6.09
N SER A 184 15.66 -16.61 5.14
CA SER A 184 16.80 -17.52 5.37
C SER A 184 18.16 -16.83 5.26
N GLY A 185 18.31 -15.82 4.38
CA GLY A 185 19.53 -15.05 4.19
C GLY A 185 19.83 -14.03 5.28
N GLY A 186 18.87 -13.70 6.13
CA GLY A 186 19.05 -12.76 7.26
C GLY A 186 19.55 -13.40 8.56
N ARG A 187 20.05 -14.63 8.52
CA ARG A 187 20.57 -15.36 9.69
C ARG A 187 22.08 -15.61 9.65
N GLU A 188 22.81 -14.86 8.83
CA GLU A 188 24.29 -14.83 8.88
C GLU A 188 24.82 -13.60 9.61
#